data_9affd8adc8e50b67ed10d6b3fe2c77b3
#
_entry.id   9affd8adc8e50b67ed10d6b3fe2c77b3
#
_cell.length_a   1.000
_cell.length_b   1.000
_cell.length_c   1.000
_cell.angle_alpha   90.00
_cell.angle_beta   90.00
_cell.angle_gamma   90.00
#
_symmetry.space_group_name_H-M   'P 1'
#
loop_
_entity.id
_entity.type
_entity.pdbx_description
1 polymer ?
#
loop_
_entity_poly.entity_id
_entity_poly.type
_entity_poly.pdbx_seq_one_letter_code
_entity_poly.pdbx_strand_id
1 'polypeptide(L)'
;MQKPVEPKKILCIHDLSGVGRCSLAVILPVLSVMGFQPVALPTVVLSTHTGGLGTPARMDGSAYGMAALEHYQALELQFDCIYTGYLGGEAQVALAEKAFALWPAAYKVVDPVMGDNGKAYSTVTPALIERIRSLCRAADLILPNYTEAQLLLQQQPVTEQLDDTAAQALADALQPLAPNAVVTGLPLGKYIGCAGTGTDRF
;
A
#
# COMPACT_ATOMS: atom_id res chain seq x y z
N MET A 1 2.15 25.93 30.24
CA MET A 1 2.15 25.74 28.75
C MET A 1 2.07 24.25 28.52
N GLN A 2 1.02 23.77 27.87
CA GLN A 2 0.97 22.38 27.39
C GLN A 2 2.12 22.18 26.37
N LYS A 3 2.87 21.07 26.50
CA LYS A 3 3.84 20.69 25.46
C LYS A 3 3.11 20.55 24.12
N PRO A 4 3.64 21.09 23.02
CA PRO A 4 3.04 20.85 21.73
C PRO A 4 2.96 19.33 21.48
N VAL A 5 1.80 18.85 21.06
CA VAL A 5 1.61 17.44 20.68
C VAL A 5 2.45 17.24 19.41
N GLU A 6 3.45 16.37 19.49
CA GLU A 6 4.22 16.01 18.28
C GLU A 6 3.30 15.30 17.28
N PRO A 7 3.38 15.65 15.98
CA PRO A 7 2.59 14.98 14.96
C PRO A 7 2.99 13.49 14.88
N LYS A 8 2.01 12.62 14.70
CA LYS A 8 2.25 11.19 14.48
C LYS A 8 3.07 10.97 13.22
N LYS A 9 4.09 10.10 13.32
CA LYS A 9 5.01 9.79 12.23
C LYS A 9 4.53 8.58 11.43
N ILE A 10 4.42 8.73 10.11
CA ILE A 10 4.01 7.67 9.20
C ILE A 10 5.18 7.36 8.26
N LEU A 11 5.76 6.16 8.36
CA LEU A 11 6.76 5.69 7.40
C LEU A 11 6.05 5.24 6.12
N CYS A 12 6.29 5.97 5.02
CA CYS A 12 5.64 5.74 3.73
C CYS A 12 6.62 5.04 2.78
N ILE A 13 6.41 3.74 2.56
CA ILE A 13 7.25 2.87 1.71
C ILE A 13 6.55 2.70 0.36
N HIS A 14 6.80 3.59 -0.59
CA HIS A 14 6.13 3.67 -1.88
C HIS A 14 7.11 4.10 -2.98
N ASP A 15 6.71 4.00 -4.25
CA ASP A 15 7.44 4.64 -5.34
C ASP A 15 7.33 6.17 -5.31
N LEU A 16 8.28 6.82 -5.95
CA LEU A 16 8.25 8.26 -6.22
C LEU A 16 8.31 8.50 -7.73
N SER A 17 7.19 8.95 -8.30
CA SER A 17 7.10 9.33 -9.70
C SER A 17 7.27 10.85 -9.88
N GLY A 18 8.17 11.26 -10.77
CA GLY A 18 8.43 12.67 -11.04
C GLY A 18 7.26 13.34 -11.77
N VAL A 19 6.80 12.73 -12.87
CA VAL A 19 5.58 13.16 -13.57
C VAL A 19 4.47 12.16 -13.29
N GLY A 20 3.34 12.69 -12.87
CA GLY A 20 2.18 11.94 -12.39
C GLY A 20 1.91 12.21 -10.91
N ARG A 21 0.64 12.31 -10.57
CA ARG A 21 0.21 12.59 -9.19
C ARG A 21 -0.21 11.29 -8.52
N CYS A 22 0.76 10.48 -8.16
CA CYS A 22 0.53 9.18 -7.50
C CYS A 22 1.59 8.94 -6.43
N SER A 23 1.37 7.93 -5.62
CA SER A 23 2.30 7.42 -4.62
C SER A 23 2.88 8.52 -3.72
N LEU A 24 4.17 8.57 -3.42
CA LEU A 24 4.77 9.56 -2.51
C LEU A 24 4.48 11.02 -2.91
N ALA A 25 4.38 11.31 -4.21
CA ALA A 25 4.08 12.67 -4.69
C ALA A 25 2.71 13.19 -4.22
N VAL A 26 1.77 12.30 -3.90
CA VAL A 26 0.43 12.62 -3.35
C VAL A 26 0.37 12.37 -1.86
N ILE A 27 0.92 11.25 -1.40
CA ILE A 27 0.86 10.83 0.01
C ILE A 27 1.47 11.90 0.92
N LEU A 28 2.65 12.42 0.57
CA LEU A 28 3.37 13.39 1.41
C LEU A 28 2.57 14.67 1.65
N PRO A 29 2.06 15.39 0.63
CA PRO A 29 1.29 16.61 0.87
C PRO A 29 -0.05 16.32 1.56
N VAL A 30 -0.75 15.21 1.22
CA VAL A 30 -2.04 14.88 1.83
C VAL A 30 -1.88 14.60 3.32
N LEU A 31 -0.99 13.71 3.70
CA LEU A 31 -0.76 13.40 5.12
C LEU A 31 -0.24 14.60 5.91
N SER A 32 0.61 15.45 5.28
CA SER A 32 1.10 16.69 5.93
C SER A 32 -0.05 17.66 6.23
N VAL A 33 -0.97 17.86 5.29
CA VAL A 33 -2.15 18.74 5.50
C VAL A 33 -3.09 18.15 6.56
N MET A 34 -3.15 16.83 6.68
CA MET A 34 -3.91 16.14 7.74
C MET A 34 -3.26 16.23 9.13
N GLY A 35 -2.07 16.84 9.26
CA GLY A 35 -1.38 17.04 10.53
C GLY A 35 -0.46 15.89 10.95
N PHE A 36 -0.17 14.95 10.04
CA PHE A 36 0.83 13.91 10.25
C PHE A 36 2.23 14.35 9.81
N GLN A 37 3.24 13.62 10.25
CA GLN A 37 4.62 13.73 9.75
C GLN A 37 4.91 12.50 8.85
N PRO A 38 4.68 12.58 7.52
CA PRO A 38 5.05 11.51 6.63
C PRO A 38 6.56 11.47 6.43
N VAL A 39 7.13 10.27 6.50
CA VAL A 39 8.55 10.00 6.28
C VAL A 39 8.68 9.16 5.02
N ALA A 40 9.24 9.76 3.97
CA ALA A 40 9.34 9.11 2.66
C ALA A 40 10.45 8.05 2.64
N LEU A 41 10.13 6.84 2.21
CA LEU A 41 11.07 5.78 1.91
C LEU A 41 10.79 5.24 0.50
N PRO A 42 11.44 5.79 -0.55
CA PRO A 42 11.14 5.42 -1.92
C PRO A 42 11.64 4.00 -2.24
N THR A 43 10.71 3.14 -2.70
CA THR A 43 11.02 1.79 -3.21
C THR A 43 11.68 1.85 -4.59
N VAL A 44 11.25 2.80 -5.41
CA VAL A 44 11.80 3.12 -6.73
C VAL A 44 11.53 4.60 -7.02
N VAL A 45 12.47 5.27 -7.68
CA VAL A 45 12.25 6.60 -8.24
C VAL A 45 12.06 6.46 -9.75
N LEU A 46 10.97 7.02 -10.27
CA LEU A 46 10.57 6.94 -11.67
C LEU A 46 10.52 8.35 -12.27
N SER A 47 10.94 8.51 -13.53
CA SER A 47 10.77 9.79 -14.23
C SER A 47 9.30 10.14 -14.47
N THR A 48 8.44 9.12 -14.68
CA THR A 48 6.98 9.23 -14.82
C THR A 48 6.33 8.01 -14.18
N HIS A 49 5.04 8.07 -13.84
CA HIS A 49 4.30 6.86 -13.55
C HIS A 49 4.24 5.92 -14.76
N THR A 50 3.95 4.64 -14.55
CA THR A 50 4.03 3.59 -15.59
C THR A 50 2.80 3.52 -16.50
N GLY A 51 1.74 4.28 -16.23
CA GLY A 51 0.47 4.23 -16.96
C GLY A 51 0.46 5.17 -18.16
N GLY A 52 0.66 4.65 -19.38
CA GLY A 52 0.40 5.39 -20.63
C GLY A 52 1.46 6.42 -21.05
N LEU A 53 2.59 6.56 -20.33
CA LEU A 53 3.66 7.52 -20.61
C LEU A 53 4.97 6.87 -21.14
N GLY A 54 4.86 5.67 -21.69
CA GLY A 54 6.01 4.93 -22.19
C GLY A 54 6.83 4.27 -21.06
N THR A 55 8.13 4.04 -21.32
CA THR A 55 9.04 3.39 -20.37
C THR A 55 9.79 4.46 -19.56
N PRO A 56 9.53 4.60 -18.24
CA PRO A 56 10.21 5.60 -17.44
C PRO A 56 11.68 5.25 -17.20
N ALA A 57 12.52 6.27 -17.03
CA ALA A 57 13.80 6.11 -16.36
C ALA A 57 13.55 5.66 -14.92
N ARG A 58 14.40 4.74 -14.42
CA ARG A 58 14.18 4.07 -13.14
C ARG A 58 15.45 4.02 -12.30
N MET A 59 15.32 4.31 -11.01
CA MET A 59 16.35 4.10 -9.99
C MET A 59 15.76 3.22 -8.88
N ASP A 60 16.34 2.04 -8.67
CA ASP A 60 15.94 1.14 -7.60
C ASP A 60 16.32 1.73 -6.23
N GLY A 61 15.37 1.76 -5.30
CA GLY A 61 15.54 2.30 -3.96
C GLY A 61 15.84 1.25 -2.87
N SER A 62 15.90 -0.04 -3.22
CA SER A 62 15.96 -1.10 -2.21
C SER A 62 17.19 -1.02 -1.30
N ALA A 63 18.38 -0.83 -1.88
CA ALA A 63 19.62 -0.73 -1.10
C ALA A 63 19.61 0.53 -0.21
N TYR A 64 19.17 1.68 -0.75
CA TYR A 64 18.98 2.90 0.02
C TYR A 64 17.96 2.67 1.16
N GLY A 65 16.83 2.04 0.85
CA GLY A 65 15.79 1.77 1.83
C GLY A 65 16.29 0.93 3.01
N MET A 66 17.05 -0.13 2.75
CA MET A 66 17.66 -0.94 3.80
C MET A 66 18.60 -0.13 4.70
N ALA A 67 19.48 0.67 4.10
CA ALA A 67 20.41 1.54 4.84
C ALA A 67 19.66 2.63 5.64
N ALA A 68 18.57 3.19 5.07
CA ALA A 68 17.74 4.17 5.75
C ALA A 68 17.04 3.58 6.97
N LEU A 69 16.49 2.35 6.89
CA LEU A 69 15.88 1.68 8.04
C LEU A 69 16.89 1.46 9.17
N GLU A 70 18.12 1.05 8.85
CA GLU A 70 19.21 0.88 9.81
C GLU A 70 19.58 2.21 10.47
N HIS A 71 19.65 3.28 9.69
CA HIS A 71 19.91 4.63 10.21
C HIS A 71 18.78 5.12 11.12
N TYR A 72 17.51 4.91 10.74
CA TYR A 72 16.36 5.28 11.58
C TYR A 72 16.36 4.52 12.91
N GLN A 73 16.74 3.23 12.87
CA GLN A 73 16.90 2.42 14.07
C GLN A 73 18.03 2.95 14.98
N ALA A 74 19.18 3.30 14.39
CA ALA A 74 20.32 3.87 15.13
C ALA A 74 19.99 5.23 15.78
N LEU A 75 19.06 5.99 15.19
CA LEU A 75 18.52 7.23 15.76
C LEU A 75 17.37 6.99 16.76
N GLU A 76 17.03 5.74 17.06
CA GLU A 76 15.92 5.34 17.94
C GLU A 76 14.57 5.96 17.53
N LEU A 77 14.38 6.24 16.23
CA LEU A 77 13.13 6.78 15.71
C LEU A 77 11.99 5.77 15.91
N GLN A 78 10.83 6.31 16.31
CA GLN A 78 9.59 5.55 16.41
C GLN A 78 8.62 6.03 15.34
N PHE A 79 7.84 5.09 14.78
CA PHE A 79 6.77 5.36 13.84
C PHE A 79 5.45 4.90 14.42
N ASP A 80 4.41 5.72 14.30
CA ASP A 80 3.04 5.38 14.70
C ASP A 80 2.37 4.49 13.66
N CYS A 81 2.77 4.65 12.39
CA CYS A 81 2.22 3.88 11.27
C CYS A 81 3.31 3.59 10.24
N ILE A 82 3.21 2.43 9.58
CA ILE A 82 3.96 2.07 8.38
C ILE A 82 2.94 1.86 7.27
N TYR A 83 3.05 2.65 6.20
CA TYR A 83 2.16 2.58 5.05
C TYR A 83 2.96 2.18 3.82
N THR A 84 2.63 1.02 3.24
CA THR A 84 3.30 0.49 2.04
C THR A 84 2.38 0.54 0.82
N GLY A 85 2.96 0.75 -0.36
CA GLY A 85 2.25 0.71 -1.63
C GLY A 85 2.99 -0.12 -2.66
N TYR A 86 3.36 0.45 -3.82
CA TYR A 86 4.00 -0.30 -4.89
C TYR A 86 5.33 -0.94 -4.48
N LEU A 87 5.33 -2.28 -4.46
CA LEU A 87 6.48 -3.14 -4.19
C LEU A 87 6.76 -3.99 -5.45
N GLY A 88 7.51 -3.41 -6.38
CA GLY A 88 7.71 -3.97 -7.73
C GLY A 88 8.61 -5.20 -7.82
N GLY A 89 9.01 -5.80 -6.70
CA GLY A 89 9.86 -6.99 -6.65
C GLY A 89 10.14 -7.47 -5.23
N GLU A 90 10.80 -8.61 -5.11
CA GLU A 90 11.06 -9.28 -3.83
C GLU A 90 11.90 -8.43 -2.86
N ALA A 91 12.85 -7.65 -3.37
CA ALA A 91 13.71 -6.79 -2.55
C ALA A 91 12.88 -5.69 -1.83
N GLN A 92 11.88 -5.13 -2.51
CA GLN A 92 10.99 -4.12 -1.92
C GLN A 92 10.01 -4.75 -0.91
N VAL A 93 9.55 -5.99 -1.14
CA VAL A 93 8.75 -6.73 -0.14
C VAL A 93 9.59 -7.00 1.09
N ALA A 94 10.85 -7.46 0.94
CA ALA A 94 11.77 -7.67 2.04
C ALA A 94 12.05 -6.38 2.85
N LEU A 95 12.09 -5.22 2.17
CA LEU A 95 12.22 -3.91 2.81
C LEU A 95 11.01 -3.61 3.71
N ALA A 96 9.79 -3.87 3.23
CA ALA A 96 8.57 -3.68 4.02
C ALA A 96 8.51 -4.65 5.21
N GLU A 97 8.85 -5.93 5.00
CA GLU A 97 8.93 -6.94 6.06
C GLU A 97 9.95 -6.53 7.15
N LYS A 98 11.13 -6.02 6.76
CA LYS A 98 12.13 -5.50 7.70
C LYS A 98 11.59 -4.32 8.50
N ALA A 99 10.90 -3.38 7.86
CA ALA A 99 10.29 -2.26 8.56
C ALA A 99 9.24 -2.72 9.59
N PHE A 100 8.38 -3.70 9.24
CA PHE A 100 7.40 -4.26 10.16
C PHE A 100 8.06 -4.95 11.37
N ALA A 101 9.19 -5.62 11.15
CA ALA A 101 9.95 -6.26 12.22
C ALA A 101 10.66 -5.25 13.15
N LEU A 102 11.18 -4.14 12.61
CA LEU A 102 11.86 -3.11 13.39
C LEU A 102 10.90 -2.29 14.26
N TRP A 103 9.68 -2.05 13.79
CA TRP A 103 8.65 -1.29 14.52
C TRP A 103 7.36 -2.11 14.69
N PRO A 104 7.38 -3.16 15.52
CA PRO A 104 6.24 -4.08 15.66
C PRO A 104 4.99 -3.42 16.24
N ALA A 105 5.14 -2.33 17.00
CA ALA A 105 4.03 -1.57 17.60
C ALA A 105 3.39 -0.55 16.64
N ALA A 106 4.01 -0.28 15.48
CA ALA A 106 3.44 0.62 14.48
C ALA A 106 2.19 -0.01 13.84
N TYR A 107 1.16 0.78 13.58
CA TYR A 107 -0.01 0.36 12.81
C TYR A 107 0.40 0.12 11.34
N LYS A 108 0.11 -1.04 10.80
CA LYS A 108 0.59 -1.47 9.48
C LYS A 108 -0.52 -1.38 8.46
N VAL A 109 -0.35 -0.52 7.47
CA VAL A 109 -1.26 -0.36 6.33
C VAL A 109 -0.56 -0.87 5.06
N VAL A 110 -1.19 -1.80 4.37
CA VAL A 110 -0.70 -2.33 3.10
C VAL A 110 -1.69 -1.99 1.99
N ASP A 111 -1.23 -1.17 1.05
CA ASP A 111 -1.86 -1.01 -0.26
C ASP A 111 -1.16 -2.01 -1.21
N PRO A 112 -1.82 -3.13 -1.55
CA PRO A 112 -1.18 -4.25 -2.24
C PRO A 112 -1.13 -4.03 -3.75
N VAL A 113 -0.43 -2.99 -4.19
CA VAL A 113 -0.40 -2.53 -5.59
C VAL A 113 0.14 -3.62 -6.51
N MET A 114 -0.77 -4.30 -7.21
CA MET A 114 -0.45 -5.45 -8.10
C MET A 114 -1.10 -5.36 -9.47
N GLY A 115 -2.13 -4.56 -9.65
CA GLY A 115 -2.88 -4.50 -10.89
C GLY A 115 -4.05 -3.54 -10.85
N ASP A 116 -4.66 -3.33 -12.01
CA ASP A 116 -5.84 -2.49 -12.16
C ASP A 116 -6.64 -2.90 -13.41
N ASN A 117 -7.93 -2.52 -13.47
CA ASN A 117 -8.81 -2.78 -14.62
C ASN A 117 -8.83 -4.26 -15.05
N GLY A 118 -8.91 -5.18 -14.10
CA GLY A 118 -9.00 -6.63 -14.34
C GLY A 118 -7.67 -7.27 -14.80
N LYS A 119 -6.53 -6.59 -14.66
CA LYS A 119 -5.22 -7.10 -15.12
C LYS A 119 -4.13 -6.85 -14.07
N ALA A 120 -3.33 -7.88 -13.80
CA ALA A 120 -2.08 -7.71 -13.08
C ALA A 120 -1.08 -6.89 -13.91
N TYR A 121 -0.25 -6.09 -13.26
CA TYR A 121 0.85 -5.40 -13.93
C TYR A 121 1.89 -6.39 -14.43
N SER A 122 2.57 -6.05 -15.52
CA SER A 122 3.56 -6.93 -16.19
C SER A 122 4.74 -7.34 -15.30
N THR A 123 5.00 -6.59 -14.26
CA THR A 123 6.06 -6.88 -13.27
C THR A 123 5.60 -7.83 -12.16
N VAL A 124 4.31 -8.11 -12.06
CA VAL A 124 3.71 -8.91 -10.99
C VAL A 124 3.67 -10.37 -11.42
N THR A 125 4.46 -11.19 -10.75
CA THR A 125 4.50 -12.65 -10.94
C THR A 125 3.63 -13.35 -9.89
N PRO A 126 3.19 -14.61 -10.11
CA PRO A 126 2.49 -15.38 -9.10
C PRO A 126 3.26 -15.49 -7.76
N ALA A 127 4.57 -15.60 -7.82
CA ALA A 127 5.42 -15.63 -6.62
C ALA A 127 5.36 -14.29 -5.85
N LEU A 128 5.39 -13.16 -6.57
CA LEU A 128 5.26 -11.84 -5.95
C LEU A 128 3.87 -11.65 -5.32
N ILE A 129 2.79 -12.13 -5.95
CA ILE A 129 1.43 -12.11 -5.37
C ILE A 129 1.41 -12.83 -4.02
N GLU A 130 1.99 -14.02 -3.92
CA GLU A 130 2.05 -14.77 -2.65
C GLU A 130 2.88 -14.03 -1.58
N ARG A 131 3.97 -13.38 -1.97
CA ARG A 131 4.77 -12.57 -1.04
C ARG A 131 3.96 -11.38 -0.51
N ILE A 132 3.24 -10.66 -1.39
CA ILE A 132 2.36 -9.54 -1.01
C ILE A 132 1.19 -10.05 -0.14
N ARG A 133 0.61 -11.21 -0.45
CA ARG A 133 -0.41 -11.85 0.42
C ARG A 133 0.14 -12.14 1.81
N SER A 134 1.38 -12.61 1.91
CA SER A 134 2.04 -12.82 3.21
C SER A 134 2.22 -11.50 3.97
N LEU A 135 2.59 -10.43 3.28
CA LEU A 135 2.71 -9.09 3.88
C LEU A 135 1.35 -8.58 4.37
N CYS A 136 0.27 -8.81 3.62
CA CYS A 136 -1.10 -8.47 4.02
C CYS A 136 -1.50 -9.19 5.32
N ARG A 137 -1.09 -10.45 5.53
CA ARG A 137 -1.35 -11.17 6.80
C ARG A 137 -0.66 -10.57 8.01
N ALA A 138 0.37 -9.77 7.81
CA ALA A 138 1.07 -9.06 8.87
C ALA A 138 0.56 -7.61 9.05
N ALA A 139 -0.43 -7.19 8.26
CA ALA A 139 -1.01 -5.85 8.29
C ALA A 139 -2.20 -5.75 9.26
N ASP A 140 -2.42 -4.55 9.78
CA ASP A 140 -3.61 -4.19 10.53
C ASP A 140 -4.76 -3.75 9.62
N LEU A 141 -4.42 -3.18 8.44
CA LEU A 141 -5.36 -2.73 7.42
C LEU A 141 -4.78 -2.99 6.02
N ILE A 142 -5.61 -3.50 5.11
CA ILE A 142 -5.28 -3.61 3.69
C ILE A 142 -6.23 -2.77 2.83
N LEU A 143 -5.70 -2.16 1.76
CA LEU A 143 -6.42 -1.24 0.90
C LEU A 143 -6.41 -1.67 -0.58
N PRO A 144 -6.80 -2.90 -0.93
CA PRO A 144 -6.78 -3.35 -2.31
C PRO A 144 -7.83 -2.62 -3.16
N ASN A 145 -7.54 -2.38 -4.45
CA ASN A 145 -8.57 -2.10 -5.42
C ASN A 145 -9.32 -3.39 -5.83
N TYR A 146 -10.35 -3.28 -6.68
CA TYR A 146 -11.17 -4.43 -7.10
C TYR A 146 -10.33 -5.56 -7.74
N THR A 147 -9.38 -5.23 -8.60
CA THR A 147 -8.49 -6.20 -9.25
C THR A 147 -7.56 -6.88 -8.24
N GLU A 148 -7.00 -6.11 -7.34
CA GLU A 148 -6.08 -6.58 -6.29
C GLU A 148 -6.78 -7.48 -5.28
N ALA A 149 -8.01 -7.15 -4.90
CA ALA A 149 -8.83 -7.99 -4.03
C ALA A 149 -9.02 -9.40 -4.63
N GLN A 150 -9.32 -9.48 -5.93
CA GLN A 150 -9.45 -10.74 -6.63
C GLN A 150 -8.11 -11.51 -6.70
N LEU A 151 -7.00 -10.82 -6.98
CA LEU A 151 -5.66 -11.42 -6.97
C LEU A 151 -5.28 -11.96 -5.57
N LEU A 152 -5.57 -11.20 -4.52
CA LEU A 152 -5.37 -11.63 -3.13
C LEU A 152 -6.22 -12.87 -2.77
N LEU A 153 -7.40 -13.01 -3.35
CA LEU A 153 -8.28 -14.17 -3.20
C LEU A 153 -7.94 -15.31 -4.15
N GLN A 154 -6.85 -15.18 -4.93
CA GLN A 154 -6.42 -16.17 -5.94
C GLN A 154 -7.49 -16.43 -7.01
N GLN A 155 -8.28 -15.42 -7.33
CA GLN A 155 -9.29 -15.44 -8.37
C GLN A 155 -8.72 -14.87 -9.67
N GLN A 156 -9.34 -15.25 -10.80
CA GLN A 156 -9.07 -14.59 -12.07
C GLN A 156 -9.73 -13.20 -12.06
N PRO A 157 -8.98 -12.09 -12.19
CA PRO A 157 -9.57 -10.77 -12.16
C PRO A 157 -10.56 -10.53 -13.31
N VAL A 158 -11.70 -9.93 -12.96
CA VAL A 158 -12.74 -9.49 -13.89
C VAL A 158 -13.11 -8.02 -13.60
N THR A 159 -13.88 -7.40 -14.52
CA THR A 159 -14.34 -6.00 -14.39
C THR A 159 -15.86 -5.91 -14.40
N GLU A 160 -16.54 -6.96 -13.94
CA GLU A 160 -18.00 -7.03 -13.90
C GLU A 160 -18.58 -6.03 -12.91
N GLN A 161 -19.79 -5.56 -13.21
CA GLN A 161 -20.56 -4.72 -12.30
C GLN A 161 -20.96 -5.52 -11.07
N LEU A 162 -20.89 -4.86 -9.91
CA LEU A 162 -21.30 -5.43 -8.63
C LEU A 162 -22.56 -4.72 -8.12
N ASP A 163 -23.36 -5.44 -7.35
CA ASP A 163 -24.30 -4.86 -6.41
C ASP A 163 -23.66 -4.71 -5.01
N ASP A 164 -24.36 -4.06 -4.10
CA ASP A 164 -23.87 -3.82 -2.75
C ASP A 164 -23.59 -5.11 -1.98
N THR A 165 -24.37 -6.17 -2.24
CA THR A 165 -24.20 -7.48 -1.59
C THR A 165 -22.92 -8.16 -2.05
N ALA A 166 -22.65 -8.17 -3.37
CA ALA A 166 -21.46 -8.74 -3.95
C ALA A 166 -20.20 -7.93 -3.56
N ALA A 167 -20.30 -6.60 -3.48
CA ALA A 167 -19.24 -5.73 -3.02
C ALA A 167 -18.86 -6.01 -1.56
N GLN A 168 -19.85 -6.16 -0.68
CA GLN A 168 -19.62 -6.50 0.73
C GLN A 168 -19.05 -7.91 0.88
N ALA A 169 -19.58 -8.90 0.15
CA ALA A 169 -19.07 -10.26 0.17
C ALA A 169 -17.60 -10.35 -0.27
N LEU A 170 -17.18 -9.53 -1.25
CA LEU A 170 -15.78 -9.45 -1.68
C LEU A 170 -14.88 -8.90 -0.54
N ALA A 171 -15.32 -7.85 0.15
CA ALA A 171 -14.58 -7.31 1.28
C ALA A 171 -14.48 -8.34 2.42
N ASP A 172 -15.59 -9.00 2.78
CA ASP A 172 -15.64 -10.00 3.85
C ASP A 172 -14.73 -11.20 3.57
N ALA A 173 -14.59 -11.59 2.30
CA ALA A 173 -13.70 -12.68 1.90
C ALA A 173 -12.21 -12.37 2.17
N LEU A 174 -11.83 -11.11 2.40
CA LEU A 174 -10.45 -10.70 2.73
C LEU A 174 -10.13 -10.81 4.24
N GLN A 175 -11.11 -11.02 5.12
CA GLN A 175 -10.88 -11.13 6.58
C GLN A 175 -9.80 -12.16 6.97
N PRO A 176 -9.62 -13.31 6.29
CA PRO A 176 -8.53 -14.22 6.60
C PRO A 176 -7.13 -13.67 6.31
N LEU A 177 -7.03 -12.57 5.56
CA LEU A 177 -5.75 -11.95 5.20
C LEU A 177 -5.38 -10.78 6.13
N ALA A 178 -6.38 -10.03 6.63
CA ALA A 178 -6.12 -8.92 7.54
C ALA A 178 -7.36 -8.66 8.41
N PRO A 179 -7.19 -8.14 9.63
CA PRO A 179 -8.31 -7.81 10.52
C PRO A 179 -9.23 -6.74 9.93
N ASN A 180 -8.67 -5.81 9.15
CA ASN A 180 -9.43 -4.76 8.47
C ASN A 180 -9.07 -4.72 6.98
N ALA A 181 -10.07 -4.57 6.13
CA ALA A 181 -9.90 -4.41 4.68
C ALA A 181 -10.87 -3.36 4.14
N VAL A 182 -10.39 -2.52 3.21
CA VAL A 182 -11.23 -1.62 2.42
C VAL A 182 -10.92 -1.84 0.96
N VAL A 183 -11.86 -2.40 0.23
CA VAL A 183 -11.76 -2.59 -1.22
C VAL A 183 -12.24 -1.32 -1.91
N THR A 184 -11.40 -0.74 -2.77
CA THR A 184 -11.66 0.49 -3.50
C THR A 184 -11.93 0.22 -4.98
N GLY A 185 -12.43 1.23 -5.70
CA GLY A 185 -12.62 1.13 -7.15
C GLY A 185 -13.69 0.13 -7.58
N LEU A 186 -14.67 -0.17 -6.72
CA LEU A 186 -15.74 -1.12 -7.01
C LEU A 186 -16.73 -0.53 -8.03
N PRO A 187 -17.03 -1.24 -9.14
CA PRO A 187 -17.96 -0.78 -10.15
C PRO A 187 -19.42 -1.04 -9.71
N LEU A 188 -20.06 -0.04 -9.12
CA LEU A 188 -21.42 -0.09 -8.57
C LEU A 188 -22.40 0.69 -9.48
N GLY A 189 -22.83 0.06 -10.57
CA GLY A 189 -23.69 0.67 -11.57
C GLY A 189 -23.03 1.87 -12.24
N LYS A 190 -23.58 3.08 -12.06
CA LYS A 190 -22.99 4.34 -12.57
C LYS A 190 -21.98 4.99 -11.61
N TYR A 191 -21.73 4.39 -10.46
CA TYR A 191 -20.83 4.90 -9.43
C TYR A 191 -19.59 4.03 -9.32
N ILE A 192 -18.56 4.61 -8.76
CA ILE A 192 -17.41 3.90 -8.21
C ILE A 192 -17.53 3.99 -6.70
N GLY A 193 -17.46 2.84 -6.02
CA GLY A 193 -17.61 2.75 -4.57
C GLY A 193 -16.46 2.06 -3.89
N CYS A 194 -16.64 1.87 -2.60
CA CYS A 194 -15.78 1.04 -1.75
C CYS A 194 -16.64 0.19 -0.82
N ALA A 195 -16.10 -0.92 -0.39
CA ALA A 195 -16.67 -1.78 0.65
C ALA A 195 -15.60 -2.14 1.66
N GLY A 196 -15.96 -2.20 2.93
CA GLY A 196 -15.00 -2.49 3.99
C GLY A 196 -15.50 -3.57 4.94
N THR A 197 -14.55 -4.28 5.54
CA THR A 197 -14.79 -5.20 6.64
C THR A 197 -13.74 -4.97 7.71
N GLY A 198 -14.09 -5.25 8.98
CA GLY A 198 -13.17 -5.09 10.08
C GLY A 198 -13.85 -5.06 11.43
N THR A 199 -13.01 -5.08 12.47
CA THR A 199 -13.43 -4.95 13.86
C THR A 199 -13.68 -3.50 14.26
N ASP A 200 -13.05 -2.57 13.60
CA ASP A 200 -13.20 -1.13 13.81
C ASP A 200 -14.29 -0.61 12.88
N ARG A 201 -15.33 -0.03 13.46
CA ARG A 201 -16.36 0.67 12.68
C ARG A 201 -15.84 2.08 12.43
N PHE A 202 -15.61 2.40 11.15
CA PHE A 202 -15.28 3.75 10.71
C PHE A 202 -16.50 4.66 10.71
#